data_693575dfe7300893f7d298995dc701f9
#
_entry.id   693575dfe7300893f7d298995dc701f9
#
_cell.length_a   1.000
_cell.length_b   1.000
_cell.length_c   1.000
_cell.angle_alpha   90.00
_cell.angle_beta   90.00
_cell.angle_gamma   90.00
#
_symmetry.space_group_name_H-M   'P 1'
#
loop_
_entity.id
_entity.type
_entity.pdbx_description
1 polymer ?
#
loop_
_entity_poly.entity_id
_entity_poly.type
_entity_poly.pdbx_seq_one_letter_code
_entity_poly.pdbx_strand_id
1 'polypeptide(L)'
;YEYFNYKSVLYNTDYIAENLKSQGFASYYALAHFDTYDKKYFPDKGMSFRADYSLYTDNMVNYDGHAPFSALSADFEPTVRLTRRVYLLPALIGRDIAIPYLNYVGGEVAGRYMNQQLPFYGIHNLQVFDNSVVVGRLQLRYRLGMRHYITLTGNYAKQSESFFDILKGDDVWGGGAGYAYNSIIGPISVTFDMSNWDQKLGVYFN
;
A
#
# COMPACT_ATOMS: atom_id res chain seq x y z
N TYR A 1 6.13 5.97 21.42
CA TYR A 1 4.88 5.58 22.10
C TYR A 1 3.71 5.93 21.21
N GLU A 2 2.89 4.95 20.89
CA GLU A 2 1.71 5.10 20.04
C GLU A 2 0.45 4.76 20.86
N TYR A 3 -0.58 5.59 20.74
CA TYR A 3 -1.87 5.35 21.37
C TYR A 3 -2.96 5.28 20.32
N PHE A 4 -3.61 4.14 20.22
CA PHE A 4 -4.73 3.92 19.31
C PHE A 4 -6.05 4.05 20.05
N ASN A 5 -6.87 4.98 19.63
CA ASN A 5 -8.22 5.15 20.11
C ASN A 5 -9.19 4.84 18.96
N TYR A 6 -9.71 3.64 18.96
CA TYR A 6 -10.70 3.21 17.97
C TYR A 6 -12.07 3.78 18.33
N LYS A 7 -12.54 4.70 17.50
CA LYS A 7 -13.91 5.20 17.59
C LYS A 7 -14.71 4.65 16.41
N SER A 8 -15.83 4.00 16.69
CA SER A 8 -16.77 3.61 15.66
C SER A 8 -17.45 4.87 15.10
N VAL A 9 -17.10 5.29 13.88
CA VAL A 9 -17.69 6.48 13.29
C VAL A 9 -18.70 6.16 12.20
N LEU A 10 -18.79 4.97 11.64
CA LEU A 10 -19.88 4.54 10.70
C LEU A 10 -19.66 3.09 10.22
N TYR A 11 -20.74 2.28 10.27
CA TYR A 11 -20.90 0.96 9.64
C TYR A 11 -19.89 -0.15 9.99
N ASN A 12 -20.26 -0.99 10.86
CA ASN A 12 -19.71 -2.23 11.40
C ASN A 12 -19.12 -2.05 12.81
N THR A 13 -19.98 -1.56 13.70
CA THR A 13 -19.63 -1.24 15.08
C THR A 13 -19.28 -2.47 15.91
N ASP A 14 -19.83 -3.64 15.57
CA ASP A 14 -19.73 -4.83 16.41
C ASP A 14 -18.31 -5.43 16.37
N TYR A 15 -17.70 -5.55 15.20
CA TYR A 15 -16.33 -6.07 15.08
C TYR A 15 -15.29 -5.19 15.80
N ILE A 16 -15.42 -3.87 15.67
CA ILE A 16 -14.51 -2.92 16.34
C ILE A 16 -14.75 -2.93 17.85
N ALA A 17 -15.99 -2.98 18.31
CA ALA A 17 -16.31 -2.99 19.73
C ALA A 17 -15.88 -4.28 20.44
N GLU A 18 -15.94 -5.41 19.77
CA GLU A 18 -15.56 -6.71 20.34
C GLU A 18 -14.06 -6.98 20.30
N ASN A 19 -13.35 -6.52 19.24
CA ASN A 19 -11.98 -6.94 18.98
C ASN A 19 -10.92 -5.85 19.17
N LEU A 20 -11.30 -4.57 19.15
CA LEU A 20 -10.36 -3.47 19.17
C LEU A 20 -10.61 -2.57 20.40
N LYS A 21 -9.83 -2.77 21.44
CA LYS A 21 -9.80 -1.87 22.61
C LYS A 21 -8.78 -0.76 22.39
N SER A 22 -9.06 0.44 22.92
CA SER A 22 -8.07 1.51 22.96
C SER A 22 -6.88 1.09 23.81
N GLN A 23 -5.70 1.06 23.22
CA GLN A 23 -4.47 0.60 23.87
C GLN A 23 -3.31 1.53 23.55
N GLY A 24 -2.36 1.61 24.50
CA GLY A 24 -1.07 2.27 24.28
C GLY A 24 0.01 1.22 24.05
N PHE A 25 0.88 1.47 23.07
CA PHE A 25 1.99 0.59 22.73
C PHE A 25 3.31 1.33 22.82
N ALA A 26 4.35 0.61 23.21
CA ALA A 26 5.73 0.98 22.93
C ALA A 26 6.19 0.16 21.73
N SER A 27 6.74 0.82 20.71
CA SER A 27 7.28 0.15 19.54
C SER A 27 8.78 0.38 19.41
N TYR A 28 9.51 -0.69 19.09
CA TYR A 28 10.90 -0.63 18.65
C TYR A 28 10.91 -0.91 17.15
N TYR A 29 11.47 -0.02 16.35
CA TYR A 29 11.48 -0.19 14.92
C TYR A 29 12.84 0.03 14.30
N ALA A 30 13.07 -0.66 13.19
CA ALA A 30 14.19 -0.45 12.30
C ALA A 30 13.66 -0.13 10.91
N LEU A 31 14.14 0.96 10.31
CA LEU A 31 13.75 1.40 8.98
C LEU A 31 14.99 1.46 8.08
N ALA A 32 14.92 0.80 6.92
CA ALA A 32 15.82 0.97 5.81
C ALA A 32 15.10 1.64 4.64
N HIS A 33 15.62 2.75 4.15
CA HIS A 33 15.07 3.43 2.99
C HIS A 33 16.20 3.82 2.03
N PHE A 34 16.06 3.41 0.80
CA PHE A 34 17.01 3.67 -0.27
C PHE A 34 16.25 4.17 -1.51
N ASP A 35 16.55 5.39 -1.95
CA ASP A 35 15.92 6.03 -3.10
C ASP A 35 16.99 6.59 -4.03
N THR A 36 16.93 6.21 -5.30
CA THR A 36 17.83 6.64 -6.37
C THR A 36 17.11 7.28 -7.54
N TYR A 37 15.85 7.63 -7.39
CA TYR A 37 15.09 8.25 -8.45
C TYR A 37 15.74 9.58 -8.90
N ASP A 38 15.80 9.77 -10.22
CA ASP A 38 16.32 11.01 -10.82
C ASP A 38 15.36 12.19 -10.70
N LYS A 39 14.10 11.95 -10.41
CA LYS A 39 13.05 12.96 -10.25
C LYS A 39 12.04 12.54 -9.18
N LYS A 40 11.55 13.52 -8.44
CA LYS A 40 10.51 13.31 -7.43
C LYS A 40 9.20 12.78 -8.04
N TYR A 41 8.81 13.34 -9.19
CA TYR A 41 7.62 12.94 -9.92
C TYR A 41 8.01 12.40 -11.28
N PHE A 42 7.35 11.34 -11.71
CA PHE A 42 7.59 10.68 -12.99
C PHE A 42 9.08 10.37 -13.25
N PRO A 43 9.75 9.61 -12.38
CA PRO A 43 11.17 9.27 -12.56
C PRO A 43 11.38 8.56 -13.89
N ASP A 44 12.48 8.90 -14.58
CA ASP A 44 12.89 8.25 -15.84
C ASP A 44 13.79 7.02 -15.57
N LYS A 45 14.44 6.99 -14.40
CA LYS A 45 15.33 5.92 -13.94
C LYS A 45 15.48 5.92 -12.42
N GLY A 46 16.02 4.83 -11.91
CA GLY A 46 16.26 4.65 -10.48
C GLY A 46 15.31 3.64 -9.87
N MET A 47 15.37 3.50 -8.57
CA MET A 47 14.52 2.61 -7.79
C MET A 47 14.32 3.18 -6.39
N SER A 48 13.21 2.81 -5.78
CA SER A 48 12.97 2.95 -4.35
C SER A 48 12.90 1.58 -3.71
N PHE A 49 13.56 1.43 -2.58
CA PHE A 49 13.43 0.29 -1.69
C PHE A 49 13.19 0.81 -0.28
N ARG A 50 12.15 0.32 0.36
CA ARG A 50 11.85 0.58 1.76
C ARG A 50 11.58 -0.73 2.46
N ALA A 51 12.15 -0.92 3.63
CA ALA A 51 11.81 -2.02 4.52
C ALA A 51 11.72 -1.49 5.95
N ASP A 52 10.67 -1.87 6.66
CA ASP A 52 10.51 -1.58 8.06
C ASP A 52 10.15 -2.84 8.85
N TYR A 53 10.76 -2.96 10.00
CA TYR A 53 10.49 -4.00 10.98
C TYR A 53 10.17 -3.34 12.31
N SER A 54 9.08 -3.74 12.93
CA SER A 54 8.63 -3.20 14.20
C SER A 54 8.29 -4.31 15.17
N LEU A 55 8.69 -4.11 16.43
CA LEU A 55 8.28 -4.93 17.57
C LEU A 55 7.36 -4.08 18.46
N TYR A 56 6.21 -4.61 18.81
CA TYR A 56 5.20 -3.93 19.60
C TYR A 56 5.03 -4.59 20.96
N THR A 57 5.05 -3.75 22.01
CA THR A 57 4.90 -4.15 23.40
C THR A 57 3.93 -3.21 24.12
N ASP A 58 3.24 -3.68 25.14
CA ASP A 58 2.42 -2.84 26.01
C ASP A 58 3.19 -2.33 27.24
N ASN A 59 4.22 -3.04 27.67
CA ASN A 59 4.99 -2.78 28.87
C ASN A 59 6.52 -2.76 28.66
N MET A 60 6.98 -2.47 27.45
CA MET A 60 8.39 -2.43 27.03
C MET A 60 9.06 -3.80 26.89
N VAL A 61 8.43 -4.89 27.28
CA VAL A 61 9.01 -6.25 27.26
C VAL A 61 8.07 -7.25 26.59
N ASN A 62 6.81 -7.25 26.97
CA ASN A 62 5.80 -8.20 26.54
C ASN A 62 4.64 -7.48 25.82
N TYR A 63 3.71 -8.26 25.32
CA TYR A 63 2.42 -7.80 24.85
C TYR A 63 1.33 -8.70 25.41
N ASP A 64 0.40 -8.15 26.20
CA ASP A 64 -0.69 -8.87 26.88
C ASP A 64 -0.20 -10.13 27.62
N GLY A 65 0.95 -10.03 28.31
CA GLY A 65 1.57 -11.14 29.02
C GLY A 65 2.27 -12.19 28.14
N HIS A 66 2.26 -12.01 26.81
CA HIS A 66 2.88 -12.90 25.83
C HIS A 66 4.13 -12.25 25.19
N ALA A 67 4.74 -12.95 24.26
CA ALA A 67 5.85 -12.39 23.48
C ALA A 67 5.40 -11.17 22.66
N PRO A 68 6.28 -10.17 22.45
CA PRO A 68 6.00 -9.05 21.59
C PRO A 68 5.54 -9.53 20.20
N PHE A 69 4.59 -8.84 19.58
CA PHE A 69 4.29 -9.13 18.20
C PHE A 69 5.14 -8.29 17.25
N SER A 70 5.39 -8.80 16.08
CA SER A 70 6.20 -8.15 15.06
C SER A 70 5.37 -7.77 13.84
N ALA A 71 5.80 -6.70 13.19
CA ALA A 71 5.32 -6.33 11.88
C ALA A 71 6.50 -6.11 10.95
N LEU A 72 6.43 -6.67 9.77
CA LEU A 72 7.41 -6.51 8.70
C LEU A 72 6.72 -5.92 7.48
N SER A 73 7.31 -4.89 6.88
CA SER A 73 6.90 -4.44 5.54
C SER A 73 8.12 -4.22 4.66
N ALA A 74 7.97 -4.49 3.36
CA ALA A 74 8.99 -4.23 2.38
C ALA A 74 8.37 -3.82 1.05
N ASP A 75 8.86 -2.72 0.48
CA ASP A 75 8.43 -2.17 -0.79
C ASP A 75 9.64 -2.05 -1.72
N PHE A 76 9.50 -2.51 -2.95
CA PHE A 76 10.53 -2.38 -3.98
C PHE A 76 9.90 -1.90 -5.29
N GLU A 77 10.32 -0.73 -5.76
CA GLU A 77 9.73 -0.05 -6.92
C GLU A 77 10.85 0.49 -7.86
N PRO A 78 11.33 -0.28 -8.83
CA PRO A 78 12.24 0.22 -9.83
C PRO A 78 11.50 0.93 -10.99
N THR A 79 12.19 1.85 -11.67
CA THR A 79 11.78 2.43 -12.94
C THR A 79 12.69 1.93 -14.05
N VAL A 80 12.14 1.21 -15.01
CA VAL A 80 12.83 0.67 -16.16
C VAL A 80 12.43 1.42 -17.41
N ARG A 81 13.39 2.08 -18.05
CA ARG A 81 13.16 2.78 -19.30
C ARG A 81 13.23 1.80 -20.47
N LEU A 82 12.12 1.54 -21.15
CA LEU A 82 12.08 0.67 -22.32
C LEU A 82 12.44 1.42 -23.60
N THR A 83 11.92 2.64 -23.76
CA THR A 83 12.22 3.51 -24.89
C THR A 83 12.39 4.97 -24.43
N ARG A 84 12.56 5.90 -25.36
CA ARG A 84 12.61 7.34 -25.04
C ARG A 84 11.31 7.88 -24.43
N ARG A 85 10.19 7.17 -24.60
CA ARG A 85 8.86 7.61 -24.17
C ARG A 85 8.10 6.58 -23.34
N VAL A 86 8.58 5.35 -23.26
CA VAL A 86 7.91 4.24 -22.58
C VAL A 86 8.74 3.79 -21.39
N TYR A 87 8.10 3.69 -20.25
CA TYR A 87 8.68 3.28 -18.98
C TYR A 87 7.85 2.16 -18.37
N LEU A 88 8.52 1.20 -17.80
CA LEU A 88 7.92 0.12 -17.02
C LEU A 88 8.26 0.35 -15.55
N LEU A 89 7.25 0.32 -14.70
CA LEU A 89 7.37 0.54 -13.26
C LEU A 89 6.76 -0.67 -12.53
N PRO A 90 7.53 -1.75 -12.39
CA PRO A 90 7.10 -2.83 -11.53
C PRO A 90 7.21 -2.40 -10.07
N ALA A 91 6.34 -2.95 -9.22
CA ALA A 91 6.43 -2.81 -7.78
C ALA A 91 6.11 -4.14 -7.12
N LEU A 92 6.82 -4.45 -6.06
CA LEU A 92 6.55 -5.58 -5.18
C LEU A 92 6.46 -5.05 -3.76
N ILE A 93 5.32 -5.28 -3.13
CA ILE A 93 5.03 -4.81 -1.78
C ILE A 93 4.63 -6.02 -0.95
N GLY A 94 5.30 -6.23 0.17
CA GLY A 94 4.99 -7.30 1.10
C GLY A 94 4.76 -6.76 2.49
N ARG A 95 3.77 -7.29 3.18
CA ARG A 95 3.50 -7.01 4.59
C ARG A 95 3.11 -8.27 5.33
N ASP A 96 3.62 -8.36 6.55
CA ASP A 96 3.25 -9.39 7.51
C ASP A 96 3.07 -8.72 8.87
N ILE A 97 1.81 -8.48 9.25
CA ILE A 97 1.47 -7.77 10.47
C ILE A 97 0.32 -8.49 11.19
N ALA A 98 0.42 -8.57 12.51
CA ALA A 98 -0.62 -9.13 13.35
C ALA A 98 -1.48 -8.03 13.99
N ILE A 99 -2.72 -8.39 14.37
CA ILE A 99 -3.57 -7.53 15.21
C ILE A 99 -2.77 -7.04 16.44
N PRO A 100 -2.86 -5.75 16.83
CA PRO A 100 -3.92 -4.79 16.54
C PRO A 100 -3.73 -3.97 15.26
N TYR A 101 -2.65 -4.13 14.55
CA TYR A 101 -2.48 -3.47 13.27
C TYR A 101 -3.19 -4.25 12.17
N LEU A 102 -3.78 -3.54 11.23
CA LEU A 102 -4.55 -4.11 10.13
C LEU A 102 -3.93 -3.70 8.81
N ASN A 103 -3.92 -4.61 7.84
CA ASN A 103 -3.54 -4.31 6.47
C ASN A 103 -4.67 -3.56 5.77
N TYR A 104 -4.58 -2.24 5.76
CA TYR A 104 -5.50 -1.40 4.99
C TYR A 104 -5.04 -1.32 3.54
N VAL A 105 -5.87 -1.78 2.64
CA VAL A 105 -5.60 -1.83 1.20
C VAL A 105 -6.65 -1.03 0.45
N GLY A 106 -6.23 -0.23 -0.51
CA GLY A 106 -7.12 0.53 -1.38
C GLY A 106 -6.61 1.93 -1.70
N GLY A 107 -7.23 2.55 -2.69
CA GLY A 107 -6.81 3.82 -3.25
C GLY A 107 -5.52 3.72 -4.07
N GLU A 108 -5.15 4.78 -4.77
CA GLU A 108 -4.01 4.79 -5.69
C GLU A 108 -2.71 5.28 -5.05
N VAL A 109 -2.80 6.04 -3.96
CA VAL A 109 -1.67 6.72 -3.33
C VAL A 109 -1.44 6.17 -1.93
N ALA A 110 -0.23 5.71 -1.68
CA ALA A 110 0.18 5.24 -0.37
C ALA A 110 0.05 6.36 0.68
N GLY A 111 -0.47 6.02 1.85
CA GLY A 111 -0.56 6.93 2.97
C GLY A 111 -1.56 8.08 2.83
N ARG A 112 -2.42 8.08 1.80
CA ARG A 112 -3.39 9.16 1.60
C ARG A 112 -4.46 9.20 2.69
N TYR A 113 -4.97 8.05 3.08
CA TYR A 113 -6.01 7.93 4.10
C TYR A 113 -5.46 7.48 5.45
N MET A 114 -4.45 6.62 5.43
CA MET A 114 -3.76 6.10 6.62
C MET A 114 -2.29 5.88 6.32
N ASN A 115 -1.41 6.11 7.30
CA ASN A 115 0.04 6.00 7.13
C ASN A 115 0.51 4.63 6.62
N GLN A 116 -0.22 3.58 6.93
CA GLN A 116 0.11 2.19 6.56
C GLN A 116 -0.76 1.66 5.40
N GLN A 117 -1.45 2.53 4.69
CA GLN A 117 -2.27 2.13 3.55
C GLN A 117 -1.42 1.59 2.41
N LEU A 118 -1.82 0.41 1.88
CA LEU A 118 -1.30 -0.17 0.65
C LEU A 118 -2.12 0.30 -0.54
N PRO A 119 -1.50 0.95 -1.53
CA PRO A 119 -2.23 1.37 -2.72
C PRO A 119 -2.60 0.16 -3.60
N PHE A 120 -3.85 0.11 -4.01
CA PHE A 120 -4.38 -0.93 -4.89
C PHE A 120 -5.43 -0.36 -5.84
N TYR A 121 -5.19 -0.47 -7.15
CA TYR A 121 -6.09 0.03 -8.18
C TYR A 121 -7.35 -0.81 -8.25
N GLY A 122 -8.50 -0.16 -8.22
CA GLY A 122 -9.82 -0.79 -8.27
C GLY A 122 -10.41 -1.16 -6.90
N ILE A 123 -9.76 -0.80 -5.80
CA ILE A 123 -10.34 -0.80 -4.46
C ILE A 123 -10.50 0.65 -4.01
N HIS A 124 -11.71 1.18 -4.09
CA HIS A 124 -11.97 2.62 -3.91
C HIS A 124 -12.05 3.03 -2.45
N ASN A 125 -12.59 2.14 -1.61
CA ASN A 125 -12.64 2.31 -0.17
C ASN A 125 -11.55 1.47 0.48
N LEU A 126 -11.05 1.91 1.64
CA LEU A 126 -10.13 1.10 2.40
C LEU A 126 -10.79 -0.22 2.81
N GLN A 127 -10.14 -1.31 2.43
CA GLN A 127 -10.51 -2.67 2.84
C GLN A 127 -9.46 -3.20 3.81
N VAL A 128 -9.89 -4.08 4.70
CA VAL A 128 -9.00 -4.78 5.61
C VAL A 128 -8.68 -6.13 4.98
N PHE A 129 -7.41 -6.39 4.76
CA PHE A 129 -6.88 -7.66 4.31
C PHE A 129 -6.33 -8.46 5.49
N ASP A 130 -6.02 -9.73 5.24
CA ASP A 130 -5.43 -10.63 6.24
C ASP A 130 -4.07 -10.14 6.76
N ASN A 131 -3.52 -10.83 7.76
CA ASN A 131 -2.26 -10.46 8.41
C ASN A 131 -1.09 -10.37 7.43
N SER A 132 -1.04 -11.28 6.46
CA SER A 132 0.02 -11.32 5.44
C SER A 132 -0.54 -10.95 4.08
N VAL A 133 0.10 -9.99 3.42
CA VAL A 133 -0.31 -9.48 2.10
C VAL A 133 0.93 -9.30 1.22
N VAL A 134 0.85 -9.78 -0.01
CA VAL A 134 1.86 -9.51 -1.05
C VAL A 134 1.16 -8.94 -2.27
N VAL A 135 1.59 -7.77 -2.71
CA VAL A 135 1.06 -7.08 -3.89
C VAL A 135 2.14 -6.96 -4.95
N GLY A 136 1.86 -7.49 -6.12
CA GLY A 136 2.60 -7.19 -7.34
C GLY A 136 1.87 -6.16 -8.18
N ARG A 137 2.53 -5.08 -8.56
CA ARG A 137 1.98 -4.06 -9.45
C ARG A 137 2.89 -3.88 -10.66
N LEU A 138 2.30 -3.74 -11.82
CA LEU A 138 3.00 -3.42 -13.05
C LEU A 138 2.34 -2.22 -13.71
N GLN A 139 3.07 -1.12 -13.84
CA GLN A 139 2.59 0.08 -14.50
C GLN A 139 3.42 0.34 -15.76
N LEU A 140 2.73 0.51 -16.88
CA LEU A 140 3.30 1.01 -18.12
C LEU A 140 2.98 2.50 -18.21
N ARG A 141 4.00 3.34 -18.35
CA ARG A 141 3.85 4.78 -18.48
C ARG A 141 4.38 5.25 -19.85
N TYR A 142 3.51 5.91 -20.60
CA TYR A 142 3.85 6.53 -21.86
C TYR A 142 3.92 8.05 -21.71
N ARG A 143 5.05 8.66 -22.11
CA ARG A 143 5.25 10.10 -22.12
C ARG A 143 4.81 10.70 -23.45
N LEU A 144 3.65 11.37 -23.47
CA LEU A 144 3.07 12.00 -24.65
C LEU A 144 3.84 13.26 -25.08
N GLY A 145 4.42 14.00 -24.13
CA GLY A 145 5.14 15.23 -24.35
C GLY A 145 6.05 15.56 -23.17
N MET A 146 6.36 16.81 -22.95
CA MET A 146 7.26 17.20 -21.85
C MET A 146 6.61 17.03 -20.47
N ARG A 147 5.28 17.17 -20.38
CA ARG A 147 4.55 17.20 -19.10
C ARG A 147 3.33 16.26 -19.06
N HIS A 148 3.05 15.53 -20.12
CA HIS A 148 1.84 14.72 -20.28
C HIS A 148 2.20 13.23 -20.26
N TYR A 149 1.47 12.45 -19.49
CA TYR A 149 1.69 11.03 -19.32
C TYR A 149 0.37 10.25 -19.40
N ILE A 150 0.43 9.10 -20.03
CA ILE A 150 -0.62 8.08 -19.98
C ILE A 150 -0.07 6.90 -19.21
N THR A 151 -0.87 6.33 -18.30
CA THR A 151 -0.51 5.16 -17.53
C THR A 151 -1.51 4.03 -17.74
N LEU A 152 -0.99 2.82 -17.77
CA LEU A 152 -1.77 1.60 -17.71
C LEU A 152 -1.20 0.77 -16.56
N THR A 153 -2.01 0.44 -15.57
CA THR A 153 -1.60 -0.25 -14.36
C THR A 153 -2.38 -1.54 -14.18
N GLY A 154 -1.70 -2.63 -13.88
CA GLY A 154 -2.28 -3.86 -13.38
C GLY A 154 -1.68 -4.20 -12.03
N ASN A 155 -2.48 -4.71 -11.12
CA ASN A 155 -2.03 -5.19 -9.82
C ASN A 155 -2.69 -6.51 -9.45
N TYR A 156 -1.95 -7.30 -8.72
CA TYR A 156 -2.37 -8.59 -8.20
C TYR A 156 -1.89 -8.72 -6.76
N ALA A 157 -2.77 -9.13 -5.88
CA ALA A 157 -2.47 -9.36 -4.48
C ALA A 157 -2.82 -10.76 -4.06
N LYS A 158 -2.06 -11.31 -3.14
CA LYS A 158 -2.41 -12.47 -2.34
C LYS A 158 -2.44 -12.10 -0.88
N GLN A 159 -3.41 -12.66 -0.15
CA GLN A 159 -3.56 -12.45 1.28
C GLN A 159 -3.77 -13.78 2.01
N SER A 160 -3.30 -13.86 3.24
CA SER A 160 -3.46 -15.03 4.10
C SER A 160 -3.25 -14.64 5.57
N GLU A 161 -3.77 -15.43 6.50
CA GLU A 161 -3.49 -15.27 7.94
C GLU A 161 -2.02 -15.49 8.28
N SER A 162 -1.27 -16.28 7.48
CA SER A 162 0.14 -16.60 7.70
C SER A 162 0.95 -16.39 6.42
N PHE A 163 2.13 -15.80 6.54
CA PHE A 163 3.05 -15.59 5.42
C PHE A 163 3.44 -16.91 4.72
N PHE A 164 3.56 -17.98 5.46
CA PHE A 164 3.93 -19.29 4.90
C PHE A 164 2.84 -19.91 4.02
N ASP A 165 1.58 -19.51 4.20
CA ASP A 165 0.44 -19.96 3.41
C ASP A 165 0.01 -18.97 2.33
N ILE A 166 0.75 -17.90 2.11
CA ILE A 166 0.41 -16.81 1.18
C ILE A 166 0.12 -17.31 -0.25
N LEU A 167 0.80 -18.35 -0.70
CA LEU A 167 0.58 -18.92 -2.04
C LEU A 167 -0.77 -19.63 -2.17
N LYS A 168 -1.38 -20.07 -1.06
CA LYS A 168 -2.70 -20.72 -1.00
C LYS A 168 -3.81 -19.74 -0.66
N GLY A 169 -3.45 -18.54 -0.20
CA GLY A 169 -4.38 -17.51 0.23
C GLY A 169 -5.23 -16.94 -0.89
N ASP A 170 -6.20 -16.14 -0.52
CA ASP A 170 -7.12 -15.48 -1.44
C ASP A 170 -6.39 -14.49 -2.35
N ASP A 171 -6.88 -14.36 -3.57
CA ASP A 171 -6.30 -13.47 -4.57
C ASP A 171 -7.26 -12.35 -4.99
N VAL A 172 -6.68 -11.20 -5.14
CA VAL A 172 -7.36 -9.99 -5.62
C VAL A 172 -6.56 -9.43 -6.78
N TRP A 173 -7.24 -9.08 -7.86
CA TRP A 173 -6.62 -8.43 -9.00
C TRP A 173 -7.42 -7.21 -9.44
N GLY A 174 -6.72 -6.24 -9.98
CA GLY A 174 -7.31 -5.01 -10.45
C GLY A 174 -6.40 -4.29 -11.42
N GLY A 175 -6.86 -3.16 -11.89
CA GLY A 175 -6.06 -2.34 -12.78
C GLY A 175 -6.80 -1.10 -13.22
N GLY A 176 -6.06 -0.20 -13.85
CA GLY A 176 -6.60 1.06 -14.30
C GLY A 176 -5.81 1.69 -15.43
N ALA A 177 -6.43 2.67 -16.05
CA ALA A 177 -5.80 3.53 -17.04
C ALA A 177 -5.96 4.98 -16.62
N GLY A 178 -4.86 5.74 -16.70
CA GLY A 178 -4.84 7.12 -16.23
C GLY A 178 -4.15 8.08 -17.19
N TYR A 179 -4.48 9.34 -16.98
CA TYR A 179 -3.78 10.46 -17.60
C TYR A 179 -3.25 11.37 -16.49
N ALA A 180 -2.01 11.82 -16.64
CA ALA A 180 -1.38 12.71 -15.70
C ALA A 180 -0.69 13.89 -16.40
N TYR A 181 -0.76 15.03 -15.76
CA TYR A 181 -0.09 16.26 -16.14
C TYR A 181 0.85 16.73 -15.03
N ASN A 182 2.13 16.88 -15.36
CA ASN A 182 3.12 17.41 -14.43
C ASN A 182 3.07 18.94 -14.42
N SER A 183 2.26 19.49 -13.54
CA SER A 183 2.08 20.94 -13.39
C SER A 183 3.22 21.58 -12.56
N ILE A 184 3.24 22.90 -12.49
CA ILE A 184 4.20 23.67 -11.67
C ILE A 184 4.01 23.39 -10.18
N ILE A 185 2.76 23.13 -9.76
CA ILE A 185 2.41 22.86 -8.37
C ILE A 185 2.47 21.39 -7.98
N GLY A 186 2.74 20.50 -8.94
CA GLY A 186 2.79 19.04 -8.75
C GLY A 186 2.01 18.27 -9.81
N PRO A 187 1.99 16.94 -9.74
CA PRO A 187 1.24 16.11 -10.66
C PRO A 187 -0.27 16.30 -10.44
N ILE A 188 -1.01 16.38 -11.54
CA ILE A 188 -2.47 16.32 -11.56
C ILE A 188 -2.83 15.10 -12.40
N SER A 189 -3.65 14.19 -11.88
CA SER A 189 -4.01 12.97 -12.60
C SER A 189 -5.49 12.63 -12.47
N VAL A 190 -5.98 11.94 -13.48
CA VAL A 190 -7.27 11.25 -13.46
C VAL A 190 -7.03 9.81 -13.85
N THR A 191 -7.57 8.89 -13.07
CA THR A 191 -7.46 7.45 -13.33
C THR A 191 -8.84 6.82 -13.29
N PHE A 192 -9.04 5.86 -14.19
CA PHE A 192 -10.20 4.97 -14.22
C PHE A 192 -9.70 3.59 -13.85
N ASP A 193 -10.27 2.98 -12.84
CA ASP A 193 -9.82 1.69 -12.33
C ASP A 193 -10.98 0.78 -11.93
N MET A 194 -10.71 -0.52 -11.87
CA MET A 194 -11.64 -1.56 -11.43
C MET A 194 -10.88 -2.78 -10.92
N SER A 195 -11.54 -3.59 -10.10
CA SER A 195 -11.00 -4.85 -9.60
C SER A 195 -12.06 -5.94 -9.53
N ASN A 196 -11.63 -7.18 -9.30
CA ASN A 196 -12.55 -8.28 -9.01
C ASN A 196 -13.21 -8.15 -7.62
N TRP A 197 -12.64 -7.35 -6.74
CA TRP A 197 -13.17 -7.11 -5.39
C TRP A 197 -14.41 -6.20 -5.42
N ASP A 198 -14.29 -5.02 -6.01
CA ASP A 198 -15.35 -4.00 -5.96
C ASP A 198 -16.28 -4.05 -7.20
N GLN A 199 -15.85 -4.67 -8.29
CA GLN A 199 -16.55 -4.86 -9.56
C GLN A 199 -17.23 -3.58 -10.13
N LYS A 200 -16.80 -2.41 -9.67
CA LYS A 200 -17.28 -1.11 -10.10
C LYS A 200 -16.15 -0.31 -10.75
N LEU A 201 -16.51 0.45 -11.77
CA LEU A 201 -15.57 1.41 -12.33
C LEU A 201 -15.44 2.61 -11.39
N GLY A 202 -14.24 2.84 -10.91
CA GLY A 202 -13.88 4.01 -10.14
C GLY A 202 -13.26 5.11 -10.97
N VAL A 203 -13.34 6.33 -10.44
CA VAL A 203 -12.65 7.50 -11.00
C VAL A 203 -11.90 8.19 -9.88
N TYR A 204 -10.59 8.28 -10.05
CA TYR A 204 -9.69 8.92 -9.09
C TYR A 204 -9.17 10.24 -9.66
N PHE A 205 -9.21 11.29 -8.84
CA PHE A 205 -8.58 12.58 -9.10
C PHE A 205 -7.49 12.84 -8.05
N ASN A 206 -6.30 13.17 -8.52
CA ASN A 206 -5.14 13.38 -7.67
C ASN A 206 -4.36 14.65 -8.05
#